data_c290aa727cf0044ddae77136187c26f5
#
_entry.id   c290aa727cf0044ddae77136187c26f5
#
_cell.length_a   1.000
_cell.length_b   1.000
_cell.length_c   1.000
_cell.angle_alpha   90.00
_cell.angle_beta   90.00
_cell.angle_gamma   90.00
#
_symmetry.space_group_name_H-M   'P 1'
#
loop_
_entity.id
_entity.type
_entity.pdbx_description
1 polymer ?
#
loop_
_entity_poly.entity_id
_entity_poly.type
_entity_poly.pdbx_seq_one_letter_code
_entity_poly.pdbx_strand_id
1 'polypeptide(L)'
;MNQRLVGWVRQGTGMGFTAGLLLIALGVAGQSATFALAVGVLAIGVVGTAMRQTLRERIDHSGFAAYLVSIPLGPLVAGVVLVVFLGASPGELQTLGGVLGLLALLNHLFRPVYAFGHYVVSRLAGTFP
;
A
#
# COMPACT_ATOMS: atom_id res chain seq x y z
N MET A 1 11.56 -16.50 9.30
CA MET A 1 10.36 -16.04 8.57
C MET A 1 10.62 -16.11 7.08
N ASN A 2 9.61 -16.54 6.30
CA ASN A 2 9.73 -16.62 4.86
C ASN A 2 9.96 -15.22 4.24
N GLN A 3 10.97 -15.07 3.39
CA GLN A 3 11.31 -13.81 2.75
C GLN A 3 10.15 -13.27 1.88
N ARG A 4 9.34 -14.14 1.30
CA ARG A 4 8.15 -13.74 0.54
C ARG A 4 7.12 -13.04 1.41
N LEU A 5 6.87 -13.57 2.61
CA LEU A 5 5.93 -12.97 3.55
C LEU A 5 6.41 -11.59 4.00
N VAL A 6 7.70 -11.44 4.32
CA VAL A 6 8.30 -10.15 4.67
C VAL A 6 8.15 -9.15 3.54
N GLY A 7 8.44 -9.57 2.31
CA GLY A 7 8.30 -8.73 1.13
C GLY A 7 6.87 -8.26 0.92
N TRP A 8 5.91 -9.15 1.07
CA TRP A 8 4.49 -8.81 0.91
C TRP A 8 4.00 -7.84 1.98
N VAL A 9 4.39 -8.04 3.24
CA VAL A 9 4.05 -7.13 4.35
C VAL A 9 4.62 -5.75 4.09
N ARG A 10 5.89 -5.65 3.70
CA ARG A 10 6.54 -4.37 3.39
C ARG A 10 5.87 -3.67 2.21
N GLN A 11 5.58 -4.41 1.15
CA GLN A 11 4.94 -3.87 -0.04
C GLN A 11 3.53 -3.38 0.27
N GLY A 12 2.75 -4.16 1.01
CA GLY A 12 1.40 -3.77 1.43
C GLY A 12 1.41 -2.55 2.33
N THR A 13 2.36 -2.46 3.27
CA THR A 13 2.52 -1.31 4.15
C THR A 13 2.86 -0.05 3.36
N GLY A 14 3.85 -0.11 2.47
CA GLY A 14 4.26 1.03 1.65
C GLY A 14 3.15 1.49 0.72
N MET A 15 2.48 0.55 0.06
CA MET A 15 1.39 0.81 -0.86
C MET A 15 0.19 1.45 -0.14
N GLY A 16 -0.25 0.85 0.96
CA GLY A 16 -1.40 1.33 1.72
C GLY A 16 -1.13 2.68 2.38
N PHE A 17 0.07 2.87 2.91
CA PHE A 17 0.47 4.13 3.54
C PHE A 17 0.54 5.27 2.52
N THR A 18 1.15 5.02 1.36
CA THR A 18 1.24 6.01 0.27
C THR A 18 -0.15 6.36 -0.26
N ALA A 19 -1.02 5.38 -0.47
CA ALA A 19 -2.39 5.61 -0.90
C ALA A 19 -3.17 6.43 0.15
N GLY A 20 -3.01 6.09 1.42
CA GLY A 20 -3.65 6.81 2.52
C GLY A 20 -3.22 8.27 2.57
N LEU A 21 -1.92 8.53 2.50
CA LEU A 21 -1.38 9.91 2.48
C LEU A 21 -1.88 10.70 1.28
N LEU A 22 -1.94 10.07 0.11
CA LEU A 22 -2.44 10.71 -1.11
C LEU A 22 -3.91 11.12 -0.96
N LEU A 23 -4.74 10.24 -0.44
CA LEU A 23 -6.16 10.54 -0.21
C LEU A 23 -6.35 11.65 0.83
N ILE A 24 -5.58 11.63 1.92
CA ILE A 24 -5.60 12.70 2.92
C ILE A 24 -5.19 14.02 2.27
N ALA A 25 -4.12 14.04 1.49
CA ALA A 25 -3.64 15.24 0.82
C ALA A 25 -4.70 15.81 -0.14
N LEU A 26 -5.37 14.95 -0.91
CA LEU A 26 -6.45 15.37 -1.81
C LEU A 26 -7.62 15.97 -1.03
N GLY A 27 -7.99 15.36 0.09
CA GLY A 27 -9.06 15.87 0.96
C GLY A 27 -8.69 17.22 1.58
N VAL A 28 -7.47 17.38 2.07
CA VAL A 28 -6.96 18.65 2.61
C VAL A 28 -6.94 19.74 1.55
N ALA A 29 -6.63 19.38 0.29
CA ALA A 29 -6.66 20.30 -0.84
C ALA A 29 -8.08 20.67 -1.28
N GLY A 30 -9.12 20.13 -0.64
CA GLY A 30 -10.51 20.41 -0.97
C GLY A 30 -11.03 19.65 -2.18
N GLN A 31 -10.33 18.63 -2.64
CA GLN A 31 -10.76 17.82 -3.78
C GLN A 31 -11.81 16.80 -3.36
N SER A 32 -12.81 16.61 -4.20
CA SER A 32 -13.77 15.51 -4.06
C SER A 32 -13.46 14.40 -5.06
N ALA A 33 -14.02 13.21 -4.82
CA ALA A 33 -13.80 12.05 -5.68
C ALA A 33 -14.58 12.21 -6.99
N THR A 34 -14.01 12.92 -7.96
CA THR A 34 -14.56 13.07 -9.30
C THR A 34 -14.00 12.01 -10.24
N PHE A 35 -14.70 11.75 -11.34
CA PHE A 35 -14.23 10.82 -12.36
C PHE A 35 -12.88 11.27 -12.95
N ALA A 36 -12.74 12.58 -13.22
CA ALA A 36 -11.50 13.13 -13.76
C ALA A 36 -10.32 12.93 -12.79
N LEU A 37 -10.54 13.15 -11.50
CA LEU A 37 -9.53 12.93 -10.48
C LEU A 37 -9.14 11.45 -10.39
N ALA A 38 -10.13 10.56 -10.40
CA ALA A 38 -9.90 9.12 -10.36
C ALA A 38 -9.06 8.65 -11.55
N VAL A 39 -9.41 9.08 -12.76
CA VAL A 39 -8.66 8.76 -13.98
C VAL A 39 -7.24 9.30 -13.91
N GLY A 40 -7.06 10.54 -13.46
CA GLY A 40 -5.73 11.16 -13.32
C GLY A 40 -4.85 10.39 -12.33
N VAL A 41 -5.38 10.04 -11.17
CA VAL A 41 -4.65 9.28 -10.15
C VAL A 41 -4.32 7.87 -10.65
N LEU A 42 -5.26 7.20 -11.31
CA LEU A 42 -5.00 5.89 -11.92
C LEU A 42 -3.93 5.97 -12.99
N ALA A 43 -3.95 7.00 -13.83
CA ALA A 43 -2.92 7.20 -14.87
C ALA A 43 -1.54 7.37 -14.26
N ILE A 44 -1.42 8.16 -13.20
CA ILE A 44 -0.16 8.32 -12.44
C ILE A 44 0.29 6.97 -11.87
N GLY A 45 -0.65 6.20 -11.32
CA GLY A 45 -0.36 4.89 -10.78
C GLY A 45 0.14 3.90 -11.84
N VAL A 46 -0.49 3.89 -13.02
CA VAL A 46 -0.07 3.02 -14.13
C VAL A 46 1.33 3.39 -14.62
N VAL A 47 1.60 4.68 -14.82
CA VAL A 47 2.93 5.16 -15.24
C VAL A 47 3.97 4.83 -14.19
N GLY A 48 3.67 5.08 -12.91
CA GLY A 48 4.57 4.76 -11.81
C GLY A 48 4.88 3.27 -11.70
N THR A 49 3.87 2.43 -11.90
CA THR A 49 4.04 0.97 -11.89
C THR A 49 4.88 0.50 -13.08
N ALA A 50 4.69 1.08 -14.26
CA ALA A 50 5.50 0.77 -15.44
C ALA A 50 6.98 1.14 -15.23
N MET A 51 7.25 2.22 -14.48
CA MET A 51 8.61 2.65 -14.15
C MET A 51 9.21 1.91 -12.95
N ARG A 52 8.45 1.08 -12.30
CA ARG A 52 8.86 0.36 -11.09
C ARG A 52 10.11 -0.49 -11.31
N GLN A 53 10.20 -1.12 -12.46
CA GLN A 53 11.35 -1.97 -12.78
C GLN A 53 12.63 -1.15 -12.92
N THR A 54 12.55 0.03 -13.52
CA THR A 54 13.67 0.97 -13.59
C THR A 54 14.12 1.40 -12.18
N LEU A 55 13.18 1.63 -11.28
CA LEU A 55 13.50 1.95 -9.88
C LEU A 55 14.23 0.81 -9.19
N ARG A 56 13.78 -0.43 -9.42
CA ARG A 56 14.45 -1.62 -8.86
C ARG A 56 15.89 -1.75 -9.30
N GLU A 57 16.18 -1.43 -10.55
CA GLU A 57 17.54 -1.50 -11.11
C GLU A 57 18.46 -0.43 -10.53
N ARG A 58 17.90 0.73 -10.12
CA ARG A 58 18.67 1.85 -9.61
C ARG A 58 18.84 1.85 -8.11
N ILE A 59 17.99 1.14 -7.38
CA ILE A 59 18.00 1.12 -5.91
C ILE A 59 18.72 -0.13 -5.43
N ASP A 60 19.68 0.08 -4.53
CA ASP A 60 20.47 -1.00 -3.92
C ASP A 60 19.59 -1.91 -3.04
N HIS A 61 20.05 -3.14 -2.82
CA HIS A 61 19.33 -4.20 -2.09
C HIS A 61 19.24 -3.93 -0.58
N SER A 62 18.83 -2.73 -0.17
CA SER A 62 18.55 -2.43 1.23
C SER A 62 17.08 -2.73 1.55
N GLY A 63 16.76 -3.00 2.82
CA GLY A 63 15.38 -3.20 3.24
C GLY A 63 14.49 -1.98 2.96
N PHE A 64 15.07 -0.80 2.88
CA PHE A 64 14.39 0.44 2.52
C PHE A 64 13.95 0.47 1.04
N ALA A 65 14.69 -0.21 0.16
CA ALA A 65 14.35 -0.29 -1.26
C ALA A 65 12.98 -0.92 -1.49
N ALA A 66 12.57 -1.90 -0.67
CA ALA A 66 11.26 -2.54 -0.77
C ALA A 66 10.12 -1.53 -0.56
N TYR A 67 10.28 -0.57 0.35
CA TYR A 67 9.29 0.49 0.56
C TYR A 67 9.27 1.47 -0.62
N LEU A 68 10.43 1.89 -1.10
CA LEU A 68 10.53 2.81 -2.24
C LEU A 68 9.91 2.23 -3.51
N VAL A 69 10.11 0.94 -3.76
CA VAL A 69 9.56 0.25 -4.93
C VAL A 69 8.03 0.12 -4.82
N SER A 70 7.47 0.09 -3.61
CA SER A 70 6.02 0.01 -3.42
C SER A 70 5.30 1.37 -3.53
N ILE A 71 6.03 2.49 -3.45
CA ILE A 71 5.44 3.83 -3.56
C ILE A 71 4.62 4.03 -4.84
N PRO A 72 5.09 3.62 -6.05
CA PRO A 72 4.31 3.79 -7.26
C PRO A 72 2.98 3.03 -7.26
N LEU A 73 2.83 2.02 -6.41
CA LEU A 73 1.58 1.27 -6.28
C LEU A 73 0.52 2.02 -5.45
N GLY A 74 0.94 2.98 -4.63
CA GLY A 74 0.04 3.80 -3.82
C GLY A 74 -1.02 4.53 -4.65
N PRO A 75 -0.65 5.27 -5.70
CA PRO A 75 -1.61 5.92 -6.57
C PRO A 75 -2.60 4.96 -7.23
N LEU A 76 -2.20 3.73 -7.57
CA LEU A 76 -3.13 2.73 -8.09
C LEU A 76 -4.21 2.39 -7.07
N VAL A 77 -3.83 2.14 -5.83
CA VAL A 77 -4.78 1.85 -4.75
C VAL A 77 -5.68 3.05 -4.49
N ALA A 78 -5.11 4.24 -4.41
CA ALA A 78 -5.87 5.48 -4.22
C ALA A 78 -6.87 5.70 -5.37
N GLY A 79 -6.43 5.47 -6.61
CA GLY A 79 -7.31 5.59 -7.79
C GLY A 79 -8.47 4.61 -7.75
N VAL A 80 -8.23 3.36 -7.34
CA VAL A 80 -9.29 2.36 -7.17
C VAL A 80 -10.29 2.81 -6.09
N VAL A 81 -9.80 3.32 -4.97
CA VAL A 81 -10.66 3.85 -3.90
C VAL A 81 -11.52 5.01 -4.42
N LEU A 82 -10.93 5.92 -5.20
CA LEU A 82 -11.67 7.04 -5.80
C LEU A 82 -12.78 6.55 -6.74
N VAL A 83 -12.52 5.51 -7.52
CA VAL A 83 -13.52 4.91 -8.42
C VAL A 83 -14.65 4.26 -7.63
N VAL A 84 -14.32 3.53 -6.58
CA VAL A 84 -15.32 2.83 -5.75
C VAL A 84 -16.16 3.84 -4.97
N PHE A 85 -15.57 4.94 -4.52
CA PHE A 85 -16.24 5.98 -3.73
C PHE A 85 -16.43 7.28 -4.52
N LEU A 86 -16.78 7.17 -5.80
CA LEU A 86 -17.09 8.36 -6.60
C LEU A 86 -18.15 9.21 -5.90
N GLY A 87 -17.92 10.52 -5.87
CA GLY A 87 -18.78 11.46 -5.19
C GLY A 87 -18.42 11.69 -3.71
N ALA A 88 -17.40 11.02 -3.19
CA ALA A 88 -16.93 11.26 -1.83
C ALA A 88 -16.49 12.72 -1.64
N SER A 89 -16.89 13.32 -0.53
CA SER A 89 -16.49 14.67 -0.14
C SER A 89 -15.02 14.74 0.26
N PRO A 90 -14.42 15.94 0.29
CA PRO A 90 -13.04 16.07 0.80
C PRO A 90 -12.84 15.49 2.21
N GLY A 91 -13.81 15.67 3.11
CA GLY A 91 -13.77 15.08 4.45
C GLY A 91 -13.81 13.56 4.42
N GLU A 92 -14.62 12.98 3.55
CA GLU A 92 -14.70 11.55 3.37
C GLU A 92 -13.38 10.97 2.81
N LEU A 93 -12.72 11.70 1.88
CA LEU A 93 -11.40 11.30 1.38
C LEU A 93 -10.35 11.29 2.48
N GLN A 94 -10.38 12.28 3.37
CA GLN A 94 -9.48 12.31 4.53
C GLN A 94 -9.72 11.10 5.44
N THR A 95 -10.97 10.75 5.69
CA THR A 95 -11.35 9.58 6.49
C THR A 95 -10.88 8.28 5.84
N LEU A 96 -11.12 8.13 4.54
CA LEU A 96 -10.68 6.95 3.78
C LEU A 96 -9.16 6.83 3.80
N GLY A 97 -8.46 7.94 3.62
CA GLY A 97 -7.01 7.97 3.69
C GLY A 97 -6.48 7.62 5.07
N GLY A 98 -7.13 8.13 6.12
CA GLY A 98 -6.82 7.80 7.50
C GLY A 98 -6.99 6.31 7.79
N VAL A 99 -8.09 5.72 7.32
CA VAL A 99 -8.36 4.28 7.49
C VAL A 99 -7.29 3.46 6.75
N LEU A 100 -6.96 3.81 5.50
CA LEU A 100 -5.92 3.10 4.75
C LEU A 100 -4.56 3.20 5.43
N GLY A 101 -4.20 4.40 5.90
CA GLY A 101 -2.94 4.60 6.63
C GLY A 101 -2.90 3.79 7.91
N LEU A 102 -3.99 3.76 8.65
CA LEU A 102 -4.12 2.97 9.88
C LEU A 102 -4.01 1.47 9.57
N LEU A 103 -4.69 0.99 8.53
CA LEU A 103 -4.60 -0.41 8.12
C LEU A 103 -3.16 -0.78 7.72
N ALA A 104 -2.47 0.12 7.03
CA ALA A 104 -1.06 -0.09 6.66
C ALA A 104 -0.16 -0.18 7.89
N LEU A 105 -0.39 0.69 8.87
CA LEU A 105 0.35 0.65 10.15
C LEU A 105 0.05 -0.64 10.92
N LEU A 106 -1.20 -1.06 11.00
CA LEU A 106 -1.58 -2.31 11.64
C LEU A 106 -0.93 -3.50 10.93
N ASN A 107 -0.92 -3.50 9.61
CA ASN A 107 -0.24 -4.54 8.83
C ASN A 107 1.24 -4.64 9.19
N HIS A 108 1.90 -3.50 9.35
CA HIS A 108 3.31 -3.46 9.76
C HIS A 108 3.49 -3.94 11.21
N LEU A 109 2.62 -3.49 12.12
CA LEU A 109 2.66 -3.87 13.53
C LEU A 109 2.38 -5.35 13.74
N PHE A 110 1.56 -5.96 12.91
CA PHE A 110 1.26 -7.40 12.97
C PHE A 110 2.36 -8.28 12.37
N ARG A 111 3.42 -7.68 11.83
CA ARG A 111 4.54 -8.45 11.29
C ARG A 111 5.08 -9.51 12.25
N PRO A 112 5.33 -9.21 13.55
CA PRO A 112 5.73 -10.25 14.51
C PRO A 112 4.68 -11.32 14.71
N VAL A 113 3.39 -10.98 14.65
CA VAL A 113 2.28 -11.92 14.76
C VAL A 113 2.28 -12.89 13.58
N TYR A 114 2.48 -12.38 12.36
CA TYR A 114 2.58 -13.21 11.16
C TYR A 114 3.78 -14.17 11.24
N ALA A 115 4.92 -13.68 11.72
CA ALA A 115 6.11 -14.48 11.91
C ALA A 115 5.88 -15.59 12.94
N PHE A 116 5.22 -15.28 14.04
CA PHE A 116 4.87 -16.24 15.06
C PHE A 116 3.90 -17.30 14.52
N GLY A 117 2.86 -16.87 13.81
CA GLY A 117 1.90 -17.78 13.19
C GLY A 117 2.57 -18.74 12.21
N HIS A 118 3.46 -18.22 11.37
CA HIS A 118 4.24 -19.03 10.43
C HIS A 118 5.11 -20.05 11.18
N TYR A 119 5.77 -19.61 12.27
CA TYR A 119 6.59 -20.48 13.11
C TYR A 119 5.75 -21.62 13.69
N VAL A 120 4.59 -21.32 14.27
CA VAL A 120 3.69 -22.33 14.85
C VAL A 120 3.24 -23.32 13.78
N VAL A 121 2.78 -22.84 12.64
CA VAL A 121 2.34 -23.70 11.53
C VAL A 121 3.46 -24.60 11.04
N SER A 122 4.64 -24.05 10.84
CA SER A 122 5.82 -24.83 10.40
C SER A 122 6.20 -25.90 11.41
N ARG A 123 6.12 -25.57 12.69
CA ARG A 123 6.43 -26.51 13.75
C ARG A 123 5.41 -27.66 13.85
N LEU A 124 4.13 -27.33 13.72
CA LEU A 124 3.08 -28.35 13.68
C LEU A 124 3.20 -29.23 12.44
N ALA A 125 3.49 -28.65 11.29
CA ALA A 125 3.69 -29.40 10.04
C ALA A 125 4.89 -30.35 10.14
N GLY A 126 5.94 -29.95 10.85
CA GLY A 126 7.12 -30.81 11.11
C GLY A 126 6.86 -31.93 12.09
N THR A 127 5.83 -31.83 12.92
CA THR A 127 5.46 -32.83 13.92
C THR A 127 4.62 -33.95 13.31
N PHE A 128 3.93 -33.68 12.21
CA PHE A 128 3.08 -34.66 11.49
C PHE A 128 3.80 -35.09 10.21
N PRO A 129 4.39 -36.30 10.19
CA PRO A 129 5.04 -36.82 8.99
C PRO A 129 4.06 -37.11 7.85
#